data_4f8e5823527707335b42fb643bd85b44
#
_entry.id   4f8e5823527707335b42fb643bd85b44
#
_cell.length_a   1.000
_cell.length_b   1.000
_cell.length_c   1.000
_cell.angle_alpha   90.00
_cell.angle_beta   90.00
_cell.angle_gamma   90.00
#
_symmetry.space_group_name_H-M   'P 1'
#
loop_
_entity.id
_entity.type
_entity.pdbx_description
1 polymer ?
#
loop_
_entity_poly.entity_id
_entity_poly.type
_entity_poly.pdbx_seq_one_letter_code
_entity_poly.pdbx_strand_id
1 'polypeptide(L)'
;MRKILIIGAGRSCSSLIKYLLDKSTVENLHITIGDLSLKNAEAIINNHKNATAVELDVFNANQRAQAVQNADIVISMLPARFHIEVAKDCVTYAKHLVTASYISDQMKALDADVKAKGLVFMNEIGLDPGIDHMSAMQVIDKIHEKGAKMLLFESFCGGLVAPESDTNLWNYKFTWNPRNVVLAGQGGAAMFIQENTSKYIPYHKLFRRTEFLNIDGHGKFEAYANRDSLQYRSIYNLENVPTMYRGTVRKVGFSRAWNVFVQLGMTDDSYTIENSENLTYRDFTNLFLPYSPSDSVELKFRSYLKIEQDDVMWDKFLELDIFNPTKKTGLKNATPAQILQSILSEKWTLEADDKDMIVMQHKFGYELDNQKHQIESSMVIKGDDQTYTAMAKT
;
A
#
# COMPACT_ATOMS: atom_id res chain seq x y z
N MET A 1 -8.11 24.52 23.93
CA MET A 1 -8.54 23.34 23.17
C MET A 1 -7.69 23.29 21.91
N ARG A 2 -6.90 22.23 21.72
CA ARG A 2 -6.07 22.03 20.52
C ARG A 2 -6.96 21.55 19.37
N LYS A 3 -6.73 22.07 18.18
CA LYS A 3 -7.52 21.77 16.97
C LYS A 3 -6.74 20.89 16.03
N ILE A 4 -7.28 19.71 15.73
CA ILE A 4 -6.69 18.75 14.80
C ILE A 4 -7.56 18.71 13.57
N LEU A 5 -6.96 18.94 12.38
CA LEU A 5 -7.60 18.73 11.09
C LEU A 5 -7.12 17.40 10.52
N ILE A 6 -8.03 16.50 10.22
CA ILE A 6 -7.74 15.27 9.46
C ILE A 6 -8.32 15.45 8.06
N ILE A 7 -7.50 15.33 7.02
CA ILE A 7 -7.92 15.43 5.63
C ILE A 7 -7.95 14.04 5.03
N GLY A 8 -9.16 13.57 4.71
CA GLY A 8 -9.48 12.23 4.23
C GLY A 8 -10.20 11.39 5.29
N ALA A 9 -11.38 10.86 4.93
CA ALA A 9 -12.20 9.94 5.72
C ALA A 9 -12.26 8.55 5.06
N GLY A 10 -11.13 8.10 4.49
CA GLY A 10 -11.02 6.82 3.79
C GLY A 10 -10.90 5.62 4.74
N ARG A 11 -10.79 4.42 4.14
CA ARG A 11 -10.75 3.13 4.87
C ARG A 11 -9.64 3.02 5.92
N SER A 12 -8.50 3.66 5.71
CA SER A 12 -7.35 3.59 6.63
C SER A 12 -7.37 4.62 7.75
N CYS A 13 -8.45 5.42 7.90
CA CYS A 13 -8.50 6.50 8.89
C CYS A 13 -9.35 6.17 10.13
N SER A 14 -10.16 5.13 10.08
CA SER A 14 -11.19 4.83 11.08
C SER A 14 -10.62 4.67 12.49
N SER A 15 -9.56 3.89 12.64
CA SER A 15 -8.93 3.65 13.96
C SER A 15 -8.27 4.91 14.51
N LEU A 16 -7.57 5.69 13.68
CA LEU A 16 -6.98 6.97 14.05
C LEU A 16 -8.06 7.95 14.53
N ILE A 17 -9.13 8.11 13.75
CA ILE A 17 -10.22 9.03 14.08
C ILE A 17 -10.89 8.59 15.38
N LYS A 18 -11.23 7.31 15.51
CA LYS A 18 -11.81 6.77 16.75
C LYS A 18 -10.91 7.04 17.94
N TYR A 19 -9.61 6.76 17.86
CA TYR A 19 -8.65 7.00 18.93
C TYR A 19 -8.63 8.47 19.37
N LEU A 20 -8.57 9.39 18.42
CA LEU A 20 -8.55 10.83 18.72
C LEU A 20 -9.87 11.31 19.31
N LEU A 21 -11.01 10.80 18.85
CA LEU A 21 -12.33 11.11 19.42
C LEU A 21 -12.45 10.58 20.85
N ASP A 22 -12.06 9.34 21.11
CA ASP A 22 -12.08 8.74 22.46
C ASP A 22 -11.20 9.54 23.44
N LYS A 23 -10.08 10.10 22.98
CA LYS A 23 -9.18 10.92 23.79
C LYS A 23 -9.57 12.41 23.86
N SER A 24 -10.46 12.87 23.01
CA SER A 24 -10.71 14.30 22.78
C SER A 24 -11.13 15.07 24.03
N THR A 25 -11.88 14.46 24.93
CA THR A 25 -12.30 15.11 26.18
C THR A 25 -11.14 15.23 27.18
N VAL A 26 -10.38 14.16 27.38
CA VAL A 26 -9.26 14.13 28.34
C VAL A 26 -8.12 15.03 27.89
N GLU A 27 -7.80 14.99 26.58
CA GLU A 27 -6.71 15.74 25.98
C GLU A 27 -7.10 17.15 25.52
N ASN A 28 -8.35 17.56 25.74
CA ASN A 28 -8.92 18.85 25.33
C ASN A 28 -8.69 19.13 23.84
N LEU A 29 -9.15 18.19 22.98
CA LEU A 29 -9.02 18.24 21.53
C LEU A 29 -10.35 18.57 20.86
N HIS A 30 -10.30 19.28 19.72
CA HIS A 30 -11.36 19.35 18.74
C HIS A 30 -10.90 18.80 17.42
N ILE A 31 -11.64 17.84 16.85
CA ILE A 31 -11.25 17.11 15.65
C ILE A 31 -12.13 17.57 14.48
N THR A 32 -11.51 18.13 13.47
CA THR A 32 -12.20 18.45 12.21
C THR A 32 -11.85 17.40 11.17
N ILE A 33 -12.84 16.76 10.57
CA ILE A 33 -12.64 15.78 9.48
C ILE A 33 -13.07 16.44 8.18
N GLY A 34 -12.11 16.63 7.26
CA GLY A 34 -12.34 17.15 5.92
C GLY A 34 -12.28 16.02 4.88
N ASP A 35 -13.32 15.85 4.10
CA ASP A 35 -13.38 14.89 2.99
C ASP A 35 -14.17 15.49 1.83
N LEU A 36 -13.91 15.05 0.60
CA LEU A 36 -14.70 15.46 -0.57
C LEU A 36 -16.18 15.06 -0.42
N SER A 37 -16.45 13.98 0.31
CA SER A 37 -17.80 13.53 0.68
C SER A 37 -18.10 13.91 2.13
N LEU A 38 -18.89 14.94 2.33
CA LEU A 38 -19.38 15.33 3.67
C LEU A 38 -20.03 14.14 4.40
N LYS A 39 -20.78 13.31 3.66
CA LYS A 39 -21.42 12.09 4.17
C LYS A 39 -20.42 11.12 4.81
N ASN A 40 -19.26 10.92 4.18
CA ASN A 40 -18.21 10.04 4.73
C ASN A 40 -17.64 10.62 6.03
N ALA A 41 -17.37 11.92 6.06
CA ALA A 41 -16.86 12.60 7.23
C ALA A 41 -17.88 12.57 8.39
N GLU A 42 -19.17 12.81 8.13
CA GLU A 42 -20.26 12.72 9.10
C GLU A 42 -20.43 11.31 9.67
N ALA A 43 -20.39 10.30 8.80
CA ALA A 43 -20.54 8.91 9.21
C ALA A 43 -19.46 8.48 10.21
N ILE A 44 -18.20 8.90 9.99
CA ILE A 44 -17.08 8.48 10.82
C ILE A 44 -17.03 9.18 12.17
N ILE A 45 -17.49 10.45 12.26
CA ILE A 45 -17.56 11.17 13.55
C ILE A 45 -18.79 10.79 14.38
N ASN A 46 -19.83 10.24 13.75
CA ASN A 46 -21.05 9.77 14.40
C ASN A 46 -21.63 10.76 15.45
N ASN A 47 -21.78 12.03 15.08
CA ASN A 47 -22.27 13.12 15.93
C ASN A 47 -21.47 13.34 17.24
N HIS A 48 -20.18 13.01 17.25
CA HIS A 48 -19.34 13.21 18.43
C HIS A 48 -19.22 14.70 18.79
N LYS A 49 -19.46 15.05 20.06
CA LYS A 49 -19.52 16.45 20.56
C LYS A 49 -18.26 17.29 20.31
N ASN A 50 -17.09 16.66 20.27
CA ASN A 50 -15.79 17.31 20.06
C ASN A 50 -15.30 17.15 18.63
N ALA A 51 -16.20 16.90 17.66
CA ALA A 51 -15.84 16.74 16.26
C ALA A 51 -16.74 17.57 15.34
N THR A 52 -16.19 17.92 14.17
CA THR A 52 -16.91 18.60 13.08
C THR A 52 -16.54 17.95 11.77
N ALA A 53 -17.54 17.61 10.95
CA ALA A 53 -17.33 17.18 9.57
C ALA A 53 -17.43 18.40 8.65
N VAL A 54 -16.55 18.46 7.64
CA VAL A 54 -16.57 19.51 6.62
C VAL A 54 -16.36 18.91 5.24
N GLU A 55 -17.09 19.42 4.25
CA GLU A 55 -16.80 19.13 2.86
C GLU A 55 -15.53 19.89 2.46
N LEU A 56 -14.53 19.18 2.00
CA LEU A 56 -13.22 19.74 1.66
C LEU A 56 -12.70 19.15 0.35
N ASP A 57 -12.73 19.95 -0.69
CA ASP A 57 -11.99 19.67 -1.92
C ASP A 57 -10.54 20.15 -1.75
N VAL A 58 -9.61 19.22 -1.68
CA VAL A 58 -8.18 19.52 -1.52
C VAL A 58 -7.60 20.28 -2.74
N PHE A 59 -8.23 20.23 -3.90
CA PHE A 59 -7.84 21.01 -5.07
C PHE A 59 -8.32 22.45 -5.02
N ASN A 60 -9.34 22.74 -4.21
CA ASN A 60 -9.78 24.11 -3.98
C ASN A 60 -8.82 24.78 -2.97
N ALA A 61 -7.90 25.59 -3.48
CA ALA A 61 -6.87 26.25 -2.67
C ALA A 61 -7.43 27.08 -1.52
N ASN A 62 -8.57 27.76 -1.74
CA ASN A 62 -9.19 28.60 -0.70
C ASN A 62 -9.79 27.75 0.42
N GLN A 63 -10.51 26.69 0.10
CA GLN A 63 -11.07 25.77 1.10
C GLN A 63 -9.95 25.11 1.91
N ARG A 64 -8.93 24.61 1.23
CA ARG A 64 -7.77 23.96 1.86
C ARG A 64 -7.02 24.93 2.78
N ALA A 65 -6.71 26.13 2.31
CA ALA A 65 -6.04 27.15 3.09
C ALA A 65 -6.84 27.53 4.34
N GLN A 66 -8.14 27.74 4.23
CA GLN A 66 -9.02 28.06 5.36
C GLN A 66 -9.07 26.93 6.38
N ALA A 67 -9.17 25.67 5.93
CA ALA A 67 -9.17 24.51 6.82
C ALA A 67 -7.84 24.38 7.58
N VAL A 68 -6.71 24.49 6.88
CA VAL A 68 -5.36 24.44 7.49
C VAL A 68 -5.14 25.59 8.46
N GLN A 69 -5.53 26.81 8.12
CA GLN A 69 -5.37 27.99 8.97
C GLN A 69 -6.08 27.82 10.34
N ASN A 70 -7.24 27.17 10.35
CA ASN A 70 -8.06 26.95 11.55
C ASN A 70 -7.57 25.80 12.44
N ALA A 71 -6.56 25.04 12.04
CA ALA A 71 -5.98 23.92 12.78
C ALA A 71 -4.69 24.31 13.51
N ASP A 72 -4.31 23.54 14.52
CA ASP A 72 -2.98 23.57 15.13
C ASP A 72 -2.09 22.48 14.53
N ILE A 73 -2.67 21.30 14.27
CA ILE A 73 -2.03 20.14 13.65
C ILE A 73 -2.89 19.66 12.50
N VAL A 74 -2.27 19.34 11.38
CA VAL A 74 -2.91 18.76 10.21
C VAL A 74 -2.43 17.32 10.03
N ILE A 75 -3.34 16.36 9.91
CA ILE A 75 -3.07 14.96 9.57
C ILE A 75 -3.59 14.73 8.16
N SER A 76 -2.70 14.49 7.21
CA SER A 76 -3.08 14.28 5.82
C SER A 76 -3.10 12.78 5.50
N MET A 77 -4.32 12.24 5.32
CA MET A 77 -4.60 10.85 4.95
C MET A 77 -5.03 10.72 3.48
N LEU A 78 -4.56 11.62 2.65
CA LEU A 78 -4.82 11.68 1.21
C LEU A 78 -3.91 10.71 0.44
N PRO A 79 -4.19 10.43 -0.84
CA PRO A 79 -3.19 9.85 -1.74
C PRO A 79 -1.89 10.68 -1.79
N ALA A 80 -0.74 10.02 -1.84
CA ALA A 80 0.59 10.61 -1.68
C ALA A 80 0.84 11.89 -2.50
N ARG A 81 0.34 11.94 -3.74
CA ARG A 81 0.52 13.08 -4.67
C ARG A 81 -0.11 14.39 -4.19
N PHE A 82 -1.01 14.35 -3.20
CA PHE A 82 -1.73 15.54 -2.72
C PHE A 82 -1.14 16.12 -1.42
N HIS A 83 -0.29 15.39 -0.74
CA HIS A 83 0.30 15.87 0.52
C HIS A 83 1.08 17.16 0.36
N ILE A 84 1.74 17.35 -0.80
CA ILE A 84 2.57 18.54 -1.03
C ILE A 84 1.78 19.85 -1.00
N GLU A 85 0.55 19.85 -1.50
CA GLU A 85 -0.28 21.06 -1.47
C GLU A 85 -0.74 21.41 -0.05
N VAL A 86 -1.06 20.41 0.76
CA VAL A 86 -1.35 20.59 2.18
C VAL A 86 -0.10 21.06 2.93
N ALA A 87 1.06 20.50 2.62
CA ALA A 87 2.34 20.86 3.24
C ALA A 87 2.71 22.33 2.99
N LYS A 88 2.53 22.82 1.77
CA LYS A 88 2.76 24.25 1.43
C LYS A 88 1.86 25.18 2.26
N ASP A 89 0.58 24.82 2.41
CA ASP A 89 -0.34 25.60 3.25
C ASP A 89 0.09 25.53 4.73
N CYS A 90 0.51 24.36 5.23
CA CYS A 90 1.02 24.21 6.59
C CYS A 90 2.28 25.08 6.83
N VAL A 91 3.22 25.17 5.89
CA VAL A 91 4.35 26.09 5.97
C VAL A 91 3.86 27.54 5.99
N THR A 92 2.93 27.91 5.09
CA THR A 92 2.42 29.27 4.97
C THR A 92 1.75 29.74 6.28
N TYR A 93 0.91 28.90 6.88
CA TYR A 93 0.13 29.25 8.07
C TYR A 93 0.76 28.80 9.40
N ALA A 94 2.04 28.35 9.34
CA ALA A 94 2.79 27.85 10.51
C ALA A 94 2.05 26.75 11.28
N LYS A 95 1.68 25.65 10.60
CA LYS A 95 1.00 24.49 11.17
C LYS A 95 1.88 23.24 11.09
N HIS A 96 1.74 22.36 12.08
CA HIS A 96 2.40 21.05 12.06
C HIS A 96 1.68 20.11 11.10
N LEU A 97 2.42 19.19 10.46
CA LEU A 97 1.89 18.22 9.51
C LEU A 97 2.29 16.80 9.89
N VAL A 98 1.34 15.87 9.75
CA VAL A 98 1.57 14.43 9.92
C VAL A 98 1.02 13.70 8.70
N THR A 99 1.75 12.73 8.15
CA THR A 99 1.29 11.86 7.07
C THR A 99 1.95 10.48 7.10
N ALA A 100 1.21 9.46 6.69
CA ALA A 100 1.68 8.07 6.62
C ALA A 100 2.51 7.76 5.36
N SER A 101 2.60 8.68 4.39
CA SER A 101 3.23 8.40 3.10
C SER A 101 4.74 8.63 3.10
N TYR A 102 5.41 7.98 2.14
CA TYR A 102 6.82 8.21 1.86
C TYR A 102 7.14 9.68 1.58
N ILE A 103 8.32 10.12 2.03
CA ILE A 103 8.82 11.47 1.79
C ILE A 103 9.15 11.62 0.30
N SER A 104 8.45 12.54 -0.38
CA SER A 104 8.78 12.95 -1.76
C SER A 104 9.92 13.99 -1.78
N ASP A 105 10.59 14.15 -2.93
CA ASP A 105 11.60 15.21 -3.09
C ASP A 105 11.00 16.60 -2.89
N GLN A 106 9.76 16.82 -3.29
CA GLN A 106 9.05 18.08 -3.04
C GLN A 106 8.82 18.32 -1.54
N MET A 107 8.53 17.27 -0.77
CA MET A 107 8.38 17.36 0.69
C MET A 107 9.74 17.66 1.35
N LYS A 108 10.82 17.00 0.92
CA LYS A 108 12.19 17.26 1.39
C LYS A 108 12.62 18.71 1.14
N ALA A 109 12.22 19.30 0.01
CA ALA A 109 12.54 20.68 -0.33
C ALA A 109 11.96 21.72 0.65
N LEU A 110 10.94 21.36 1.44
CA LEU A 110 10.34 22.22 2.47
C LEU A 110 11.11 22.21 3.81
N ASP A 111 12.10 21.33 3.99
CA ASP A 111 12.78 21.10 5.27
C ASP A 111 13.36 22.38 5.90
N ALA A 112 13.99 23.23 5.09
CA ALA A 112 14.58 24.49 5.56
C ALA A 112 13.50 25.44 6.10
N ASP A 113 12.39 25.60 5.39
CA ASP A 113 11.28 26.48 5.79
C ASP A 113 10.56 25.96 7.02
N VAL A 114 10.38 24.64 7.12
CA VAL A 114 9.77 23.95 8.26
C VAL A 114 10.62 24.20 9.52
N LYS A 115 11.92 23.99 9.45
CA LYS A 115 12.87 24.22 10.54
C LYS A 115 12.95 25.69 10.95
N ALA A 116 13.00 26.60 9.97
CA ALA A 116 13.07 28.05 10.23
C ALA A 116 11.84 28.56 10.99
N LYS A 117 10.69 27.93 10.82
CA LYS A 117 9.43 28.26 11.52
C LYS A 117 9.20 27.43 12.80
N GLY A 118 10.13 26.58 13.21
CA GLY A 118 9.99 25.70 14.38
C GLY A 118 8.85 24.69 14.24
N LEU A 119 8.51 24.26 13.02
CA LEU A 119 7.44 23.33 12.74
C LEU A 119 7.93 21.88 12.79
N VAL A 120 6.99 20.96 13.00
CA VAL A 120 7.20 19.52 12.89
C VAL A 120 6.41 19.01 11.69
N PHE A 121 7.12 18.49 10.69
CA PHE A 121 6.55 17.70 9.60
C PHE A 121 6.97 16.25 9.80
N MET A 122 6.02 15.40 10.20
CA MET A 122 6.25 14.01 10.50
C MET A 122 5.65 13.16 9.40
N ASN A 123 6.51 12.65 8.54
CA ASN A 123 6.16 11.79 7.42
C ASN A 123 6.49 10.33 7.77
N GLU A 124 6.02 9.40 6.94
CA GLU A 124 6.34 7.97 7.12
C GLU A 124 5.92 7.45 8.50
N ILE A 125 4.71 7.82 8.96
CA ILE A 125 4.12 7.36 10.22
C ILE A 125 2.88 6.51 9.91
N GLY A 126 3.08 5.47 9.16
CA GLY A 126 2.07 4.46 8.86
C GLY A 126 2.61 3.08 9.19
N LEU A 127 2.25 2.11 8.36
CA LEU A 127 2.69 0.73 8.48
C LEU A 127 4.03 0.50 7.75
N ASP A 128 4.04 0.71 6.45
CA ASP A 128 5.16 0.65 5.51
C ASP A 128 4.93 1.75 4.45
N PRO A 129 5.45 2.96 4.73
CA PRO A 129 6.50 3.31 5.72
C PRO A 129 5.96 3.70 7.11
N GLY A 130 6.67 3.29 8.17
CA GLY A 130 6.42 3.72 9.55
C GLY A 130 6.77 2.69 10.59
N ILE A 131 5.86 1.78 10.93
CA ILE A 131 6.09 0.72 11.91
C ILE A 131 7.27 -0.17 11.47
N ASP A 132 7.41 -0.42 10.16
CA ASP A 132 8.55 -1.16 9.60
C ASP A 132 9.89 -0.50 9.95
N HIS A 133 9.98 0.83 9.86
CA HIS A 133 11.19 1.58 10.22
C HIS A 133 11.46 1.52 11.72
N MET A 134 10.44 1.81 12.53
CA MET A 134 10.58 1.86 13.99
C MET A 134 10.96 0.50 14.57
N SER A 135 10.30 -0.58 14.12
CA SER A 135 10.58 -1.94 14.58
C SER A 135 11.94 -2.45 14.08
N ALA A 136 12.36 -2.10 12.87
CA ALA A 136 13.68 -2.40 12.36
C ALA A 136 14.77 -1.70 13.18
N MET A 137 14.65 -0.38 13.38
CA MET A 137 15.63 0.42 14.11
C MET A 137 15.76 -0.02 15.58
N GLN A 138 14.66 -0.42 16.22
CA GLN A 138 14.70 -0.95 17.57
C GLN A 138 15.67 -2.14 17.71
N VAL A 139 15.77 -2.99 16.69
CA VAL A 139 16.67 -4.16 16.70
C VAL A 139 18.06 -3.76 16.21
N ILE A 140 18.17 -2.97 15.15
CA ILE A 140 19.45 -2.48 14.60
C ILE A 140 20.25 -1.74 15.66
N ASP A 141 19.63 -0.82 16.39
CA ASP A 141 20.29 -0.06 17.46
C ASP A 141 20.82 -0.98 18.55
N LYS A 142 20.03 -1.97 19.01
CA LYS A 142 20.49 -2.96 19.99
C LYS A 142 21.66 -3.82 19.50
N ILE A 143 21.75 -4.09 18.19
CA ILE A 143 22.88 -4.81 17.59
C ILE A 143 24.12 -3.91 17.58
N HIS A 144 23.97 -2.64 17.19
CA HIS A 144 25.05 -1.65 17.17
C HIS A 144 25.58 -1.34 18.60
N GLU A 145 24.68 -1.21 19.58
CA GLU A 145 25.07 -1.01 21.00
C GLU A 145 25.97 -2.11 21.55
N LYS A 146 25.86 -3.34 21.03
CA LYS A 146 26.73 -4.46 21.36
C LYS A 146 28.09 -4.44 20.64
N GLY A 147 28.32 -3.46 19.76
CA GLY A 147 29.50 -3.40 18.90
C GLY A 147 29.51 -4.43 17.78
N ALA A 148 28.36 -5.04 17.46
CA ALA A 148 28.25 -6.04 16.42
C ALA A 148 28.19 -5.41 15.01
N LYS A 149 28.67 -6.16 14.01
CA LYS A 149 28.67 -5.76 12.61
C LYS A 149 27.46 -6.35 11.89
N MET A 150 26.62 -5.49 11.31
CA MET A 150 25.49 -5.93 10.48
C MET A 150 25.98 -6.58 9.17
N LEU A 151 25.43 -7.75 8.86
CA LEU A 151 25.70 -8.52 7.64
C LEU A 151 24.49 -8.63 6.71
N LEU A 152 23.27 -8.61 7.27
CA LEU A 152 22.03 -8.77 6.53
C LEU A 152 20.92 -8.00 7.22
N PHE A 153 20.14 -7.31 6.41
CA PHE A 153 18.84 -6.76 6.79
C PHE A 153 17.81 -7.05 5.69
N GLU A 154 16.78 -7.79 6.04
CA GLU A 154 15.63 -8.03 5.16
C GLU A 154 14.35 -7.63 5.88
N SER A 155 13.47 -6.91 5.17
CA SER A 155 12.21 -6.42 5.71
C SER A 155 11.07 -6.75 4.76
N PHE A 156 10.06 -7.42 5.28
CA PHE A 156 8.90 -7.88 4.52
C PHE A 156 7.63 -7.40 5.18
N CYS A 157 6.74 -6.79 4.40
CA CYS A 157 5.45 -6.33 4.89
C CYS A 157 4.35 -6.52 3.84
N GLY A 158 3.14 -6.84 4.26
CA GLY A 158 1.99 -6.91 3.36
C GLY A 158 0.65 -6.93 4.06
N GLY A 159 -0.33 -6.27 3.42
CA GLY A 159 -1.74 -6.37 3.76
C GLY A 159 -2.36 -7.56 3.01
N LEU A 160 -3.07 -8.40 3.73
CA LEU A 160 -3.66 -9.65 3.30
C LEU A 160 -5.09 -9.77 3.83
N VAL A 161 -5.86 -10.72 3.31
CA VAL A 161 -7.09 -11.15 3.95
C VAL A 161 -6.78 -12.12 5.10
N ALA A 162 -7.48 -12.01 6.22
CA ALA A 162 -7.34 -12.96 7.33
C ALA A 162 -7.86 -14.35 6.93
N PRO A 163 -7.30 -15.45 7.48
CA PRO A 163 -7.68 -16.81 7.09
C PRO A 163 -9.16 -17.09 7.20
N GLU A 164 -9.83 -16.53 8.20
CA GLU A 164 -11.27 -16.69 8.44
C GLU A 164 -12.16 -15.98 7.41
N SER A 165 -11.61 -15.01 6.66
CA SER A 165 -12.29 -14.23 5.63
C SER A 165 -11.74 -14.50 4.23
N ASP A 166 -10.88 -15.52 4.09
CA ASP A 166 -10.24 -15.92 2.85
C ASP A 166 -11.18 -16.83 2.04
N THR A 167 -12.01 -16.22 1.21
CA THR A 167 -13.13 -16.85 0.50
C THR A 167 -12.93 -16.92 -1.01
N ASN A 168 -11.75 -16.56 -1.52
CA ASN A 168 -11.47 -16.61 -2.96
C ASN A 168 -10.16 -17.33 -3.28
N LEU A 169 -10.03 -17.81 -4.52
CA LEU A 169 -8.87 -18.58 -4.96
C LEU A 169 -7.57 -17.75 -5.02
N TRP A 170 -7.67 -16.43 -5.06
CA TRP A 170 -6.51 -15.54 -5.04
C TRP A 170 -5.93 -15.37 -3.64
N ASN A 171 -6.65 -15.77 -2.61
CA ASN A 171 -6.31 -15.55 -1.21
C ASN A 171 -5.98 -14.07 -0.93
N TYR A 172 -6.77 -13.19 -1.55
CA TYR A 172 -6.54 -11.75 -1.50
C TYR A 172 -7.84 -10.96 -1.58
N LYS A 173 -7.96 -9.93 -0.74
CA LYS A 173 -8.97 -8.87 -0.83
C LYS A 173 -8.30 -7.50 -0.68
N PHE A 174 -8.92 -6.46 -1.23
CA PHE A 174 -8.41 -5.09 -1.10
C PHE A 174 -8.59 -4.57 0.33
N THR A 175 -7.51 -4.47 1.07
CA THR A 175 -7.48 -3.98 2.46
C THR A 175 -7.22 -2.48 2.55
N TRP A 176 -6.79 -1.87 1.46
CA TRP A 176 -6.49 -0.46 1.32
C TRP A 176 -6.77 0.03 -0.10
N ASN A 177 -6.05 1.03 -0.61
CA ASN A 177 -6.30 1.62 -1.92
C ASN A 177 -6.09 0.60 -3.06
N PRO A 178 -7.16 0.16 -3.77
CA PRO A 178 -7.05 -0.82 -4.85
C PRO A 178 -6.13 -0.38 -5.98
N ARG A 179 -6.09 0.93 -6.29
CA ARG A 179 -5.24 1.48 -7.34
C ARG A 179 -3.76 1.22 -7.07
N ASN A 180 -3.32 1.42 -5.84
CA ASN A 180 -1.94 1.19 -5.45
C ASN A 180 -1.55 -0.30 -5.54
N VAL A 181 -2.51 -1.21 -5.36
CA VAL A 181 -2.28 -2.65 -5.53
C VAL A 181 -2.09 -2.99 -7.01
N VAL A 182 -2.95 -2.47 -7.89
CA VAL A 182 -2.86 -2.73 -9.34
C VAL A 182 -1.57 -2.15 -9.93
N LEU A 183 -1.14 -0.99 -9.46
CA LEU A 183 0.08 -0.31 -9.92
C LEU A 183 1.35 -0.72 -9.14
N ALA A 184 1.25 -1.70 -8.24
CA ALA A 184 2.38 -2.12 -7.42
C ALA A 184 3.58 -2.57 -8.27
N GLY A 185 4.77 -2.05 -7.94
CA GLY A 185 6.02 -2.37 -8.63
C GLY A 185 6.27 -1.58 -9.92
N GLN A 186 5.35 -0.75 -10.38
CA GLN A 186 5.58 0.15 -11.53
C GLN A 186 6.46 1.34 -11.13
N GLY A 187 7.00 2.04 -12.13
CA GLY A 187 7.81 3.25 -11.94
C GLY A 187 9.31 3.01 -11.83
N GLY A 188 9.80 1.82 -12.23
CA GLY A 188 11.22 1.51 -12.28
C GLY A 188 11.53 0.05 -11.96
N ALA A 189 12.82 -0.28 -11.94
CA ALA A 189 13.28 -1.59 -11.48
C ALA A 189 13.30 -1.61 -9.94
N ALA A 190 13.00 -2.78 -9.36
CA ALA A 190 13.32 -3.00 -7.96
C ALA A 190 14.83 -3.14 -7.78
N MET A 191 15.40 -2.46 -6.78
CA MET A 191 16.82 -2.45 -6.48
C MET A 191 17.08 -2.92 -5.06
N PHE A 192 18.08 -3.79 -4.89
CA PHE A 192 18.54 -4.26 -3.60
C PHE A 192 20.00 -4.69 -3.68
N ILE A 193 20.64 -4.97 -2.56
CA ILE A 193 21.99 -5.52 -2.51
C ILE A 193 21.96 -6.90 -1.86
N GLN A 194 22.70 -7.82 -2.42
CA GLN A 194 22.87 -9.19 -1.94
C GLN A 194 24.32 -9.60 -2.06
N GLU A 195 24.94 -9.95 -0.95
CA GLU A 195 26.36 -10.33 -0.87
C GLU A 195 27.28 -9.33 -1.59
N ASN A 196 27.12 -8.05 -1.25
CA ASN A 196 27.82 -6.90 -1.85
C ASN A 196 27.55 -6.69 -3.36
N THR A 197 26.60 -7.39 -3.94
CA THR A 197 26.26 -7.25 -5.37
C THR A 197 24.92 -6.58 -5.52
N SER A 198 24.87 -5.43 -6.21
CA SER A 198 23.63 -4.75 -6.56
C SER A 198 22.81 -5.63 -7.52
N LYS A 199 21.54 -5.79 -7.22
CA LYS A 199 20.56 -6.56 -7.98
C LYS A 199 19.44 -5.66 -8.46
N TYR A 200 18.96 -5.92 -9.66
CA TYR A 200 17.89 -5.18 -10.31
C TYR A 200 16.86 -6.16 -10.86
N ILE A 201 15.58 -5.90 -10.58
CA ILE A 201 14.48 -6.67 -11.16
C ILE A 201 13.58 -5.70 -11.90
N PRO A 202 13.58 -5.70 -13.24
CA PRO A 202 12.66 -4.87 -14.03
C PRO A 202 11.21 -5.32 -13.79
N TYR A 203 10.26 -4.39 -13.91
CA TYR A 203 8.85 -4.61 -13.57
C TYR A 203 8.25 -5.89 -14.19
N HIS A 204 8.48 -6.13 -15.46
CA HIS A 204 7.96 -7.32 -16.18
C HIS A 204 8.49 -8.68 -15.68
N LYS A 205 9.50 -8.67 -14.80
CA LYS A 205 10.08 -9.85 -14.13
C LYS A 205 9.83 -9.88 -12.62
N LEU A 206 9.27 -8.82 -12.06
CA LEU A 206 9.15 -8.62 -10.62
C LEU A 206 8.44 -9.79 -9.92
N PHE A 207 7.27 -10.15 -10.42
CA PHE A 207 6.41 -11.17 -9.82
C PHE A 207 6.83 -12.61 -10.18
N ARG A 208 7.91 -12.78 -10.95
CA ARG A 208 8.52 -14.09 -11.27
C ARG A 208 9.67 -14.43 -10.34
N ARG A 209 10.09 -13.50 -9.51
CA ARG A 209 11.18 -13.68 -8.56
C ARG A 209 10.67 -13.34 -7.16
N THR A 210 10.31 -14.38 -6.43
CA THR A 210 9.76 -14.26 -5.08
C THR A 210 10.64 -14.97 -4.07
N GLU A 211 10.69 -14.42 -2.86
CA GLU A 211 11.28 -15.06 -1.68
C GLU A 211 10.16 -15.72 -0.87
N PHE A 212 10.45 -16.84 -0.22
CA PHE A 212 9.49 -17.50 0.65
C PHE A 212 9.77 -17.18 2.12
N LEU A 213 8.70 -16.91 2.85
CA LEU A 213 8.72 -16.61 4.27
C LEU A 213 7.92 -17.65 5.02
N ASN A 214 8.38 -18.02 6.20
CA ASN A 214 7.61 -18.81 7.16
C ASN A 214 7.38 -17.96 8.41
N ILE A 215 6.12 -17.76 8.78
CA ILE A 215 5.76 -16.99 9.97
C ILE A 215 5.15 -17.97 10.97
N ASP A 216 5.77 -18.08 12.13
CA ASP A 216 5.38 -19.02 13.17
C ASP A 216 3.90 -18.87 13.55
N GLY A 217 3.18 -19.96 13.54
CA GLY A 217 1.73 -20.00 13.79
C GLY A 217 0.84 -19.48 12.66
N HIS A 218 1.43 -18.93 11.55
CA HIS A 218 0.67 -18.33 10.44
C HIS A 218 0.96 -18.94 9.06
N GLY A 219 1.98 -19.83 8.98
CA GLY A 219 2.31 -20.60 7.77
C GLY A 219 3.21 -19.87 6.79
N LYS A 220 3.12 -20.31 5.52
CA LYS A 220 4.01 -19.85 4.44
C LYS A 220 3.40 -18.70 3.66
N PHE A 221 4.27 -17.77 3.28
CA PHE A 221 3.99 -16.63 2.42
C PHE A 221 5.05 -16.52 1.34
N GLU A 222 4.78 -15.71 0.33
CA GLU A 222 5.77 -15.28 -0.66
C GLU A 222 5.89 -13.77 -0.64
N ALA A 223 7.04 -13.25 -1.04
CA ALA A 223 7.27 -11.82 -1.16
C ALA A 223 8.00 -11.51 -2.46
N TYR A 224 7.59 -10.45 -3.13
CA TYR A 224 8.33 -9.86 -4.25
C TYR A 224 9.04 -8.58 -3.81
N ALA A 225 10.16 -8.25 -4.48
CA ALA A 225 10.97 -7.09 -4.12
C ALA A 225 10.16 -5.78 -4.18
N ASN A 226 10.26 -4.98 -3.13
CA ASN A 226 9.68 -3.65 -3.10
C ASN A 226 10.68 -2.65 -3.70
N ARG A 227 10.26 -1.86 -4.66
CA ARG A 227 10.98 -0.77 -5.38
C ARG A 227 12.48 -0.64 -5.04
N ASP A 228 12.88 0.48 -4.42
CA ASP A 228 14.27 0.73 -4.02
C ASP A 228 14.46 0.39 -2.53
N SER A 229 15.10 -0.74 -2.26
CA SER A 229 15.48 -1.14 -0.90
C SER A 229 16.66 -0.32 -0.36
N LEU A 230 17.43 0.35 -1.22
CA LEU A 230 18.71 0.96 -0.86
C LEU A 230 18.59 2.41 -0.39
N GLN A 231 17.46 3.07 -0.64
CA GLN A 231 17.22 4.45 -0.22
C GLN A 231 17.30 4.65 1.32
N TYR A 232 17.09 3.58 2.09
CA TYR A 232 17.14 3.61 3.55
C TYR A 232 18.49 3.21 4.16
N ARG A 233 19.50 2.88 3.34
CA ARG A 233 20.82 2.44 3.86
C ARG A 233 21.44 3.45 4.83
N SER A 234 21.51 4.71 4.43
CA SER A 234 22.05 5.77 5.27
C SER A 234 21.16 6.10 6.47
N ILE A 235 19.84 6.03 6.29
CA ILE A 235 18.87 6.31 7.36
C ILE A 235 18.97 5.28 8.49
N TYR A 236 19.27 4.01 8.15
CA TYR A 236 19.41 2.92 9.12
C TYR A 236 20.86 2.71 9.61
N ASN A 237 21.82 3.57 9.20
CA ASN A 237 23.25 3.35 9.44
C ASN A 237 23.74 1.98 8.93
N LEU A 238 23.27 1.59 7.75
CA LEU A 238 23.56 0.31 7.09
C LEU A 238 24.31 0.49 5.75
N GLU A 239 25.10 1.56 5.60
CA GLU A 239 25.82 1.87 4.35
C GLU A 239 26.69 0.72 3.87
N ASN A 240 27.26 -0.05 4.80
CA ASN A 240 28.20 -1.14 4.53
C ASN A 240 27.58 -2.53 4.68
N VAL A 241 26.25 -2.63 4.86
CA VAL A 241 25.61 -3.94 4.96
C VAL A 241 25.72 -4.70 3.63
N PRO A 242 26.25 -5.95 3.64
CA PRO A 242 26.40 -6.76 2.41
C PRO A 242 25.08 -7.15 1.75
N THR A 243 24.02 -7.33 2.55
CA THR A 243 22.69 -7.73 2.07
C THR A 243 21.62 -6.83 2.67
N MET A 244 20.84 -6.18 1.81
CA MET A 244 19.68 -5.38 2.19
C MET A 244 18.57 -5.57 1.17
N TYR A 245 17.41 -6.06 1.64
CA TYR A 245 16.25 -6.37 0.82
C TYR A 245 14.96 -5.93 1.51
N ARG A 246 14.04 -5.35 0.76
CA ARG A 246 12.67 -5.08 1.21
C ARG A 246 11.69 -5.74 0.24
N GLY A 247 10.65 -6.37 0.77
CA GLY A 247 9.68 -7.12 -0.02
C GLY A 247 8.24 -6.91 0.42
N THR A 248 7.33 -7.06 -0.55
CA THR A 248 5.89 -7.02 -0.32
C THR A 248 5.33 -8.44 -0.21
N VAL A 249 4.71 -8.74 0.94
CA VAL A 249 4.19 -10.08 1.27
C VAL A 249 2.85 -10.35 0.60
N ARG A 250 2.68 -11.59 0.11
CA ARG A 250 1.43 -12.16 -0.41
C ARG A 250 1.29 -13.61 0.01
N LYS A 251 0.09 -14.18 -0.14
CA LYS A 251 -0.10 -15.64 -0.04
C LYS A 251 0.59 -16.34 -1.22
N VAL A 252 1.11 -17.54 -0.96
CA VAL A 252 1.83 -18.34 -1.97
C VAL A 252 0.95 -18.56 -3.21
N GLY A 253 1.52 -18.32 -4.40
CA GLY A 253 0.85 -18.46 -5.68
C GLY A 253 0.14 -17.20 -6.19
N PHE A 254 0.09 -16.11 -5.40
CA PHE A 254 -0.44 -14.82 -5.86
C PHE A 254 0.44 -14.22 -6.97
N SER A 255 1.74 -14.13 -6.74
CA SER A 255 2.65 -13.45 -7.67
C SER A 255 2.72 -14.14 -9.03
N ARG A 256 2.69 -15.48 -9.05
CA ARG A 256 2.65 -16.24 -10.31
C ARG A 256 1.41 -15.90 -11.14
N ALA A 257 0.24 -15.85 -10.51
CA ALA A 257 -1.01 -15.49 -11.19
C ALA A 257 -1.04 -14.00 -11.58
N TRP A 258 -0.60 -13.10 -10.67
CA TRP A 258 -0.52 -11.67 -10.94
C TRP A 258 0.38 -11.32 -12.12
N ASN A 259 1.49 -12.03 -12.25
CA ASN A 259 2.43 -11.87 -13.38
C ASN A 259 1.76 -12.03 -14.76
N VAL A 260 0.66 -12.75 -14.86
CA VAL A 260 -0.12 -12.89 -16.10
C VAL A 260 -0.68 -11.54 -16.53
N PHE A 261 -1.29 -10.79 -15.63
CA PHE A 261 -1.80 -9.44 -15.92
C PHE A 261 -0.68 -8.47 -16.30
N VAL A 262 0.48 -8.61 -15.66
CA VAL A 262 1.68 -7.81 -16.01
C VAL A 262 2.19 -8.15 -17.41
N GLN A 263 2.28 -9.43 -17.75
CA GLN A 263 2.72 -9.88 -19.09
C GLN A 263 1.78 -9.44 -20.20
N LEU A 264 0.47 -9.41 -19.93
CA LEU A 264 -0.53 -8.96 -20.87
C LEU A 264 -0.58 -7.42 -20.99
N GLY A 265 0.01 -6.68 -20.06
CA GLY A 265 -0.11 -5.21 -20.03
C GLY A 265 -1.42 -4.70 -19.44
N MET A 266 -2.23 -5.57 -18.81
CA MET A 266 -3.51 -5.18 -18.21
C MET A 266 -3.34 -4.28 -16.96
N THR A 267 -2.14 -4.19 -16.43
CA THR A 267 -1.78 -3.28 -15.32
C THR A 267 -1.30 -1.91 -15.77
N ASP A 268 -1.22 -1.65 -17.09
CA ASP A 268 -0.71 -0.39 -17.65
C ASP A 268 -1.70 0.77 -17.41
N ASP A 269 -1.16 1.91 -16.99
CA ASP A 269 -1.90 3.14 -16.70
C ASP A 269 -1.50 4.32 -17.59
N SER A 270 -0.66 4.08 -18.60
CA SER A 270 -0.07 5.13 -19.43
C SER A 270 -0.93 5.57 -20.61
N TYR A 271 -1.93 4.77 -20.98
CA TYR A 271 -2.83 5.05 -22.10
C TYR A 271 -4.28 4.67 -21.79
N THR A 272 -5.21 5.20 -22.54
CA THR A 272 -6.65 4.90 -22.43
C THR A 272 -7.13 4.06 -23.60
N ILE A 273 -8.12 3.21 -23.35
CA ILE A 273 -8.83 2.42 -24.36
C ILE A 273 -10.10 3.19 -24.75
N GLU A 274 -10.19 3.59 -26.02
CA GLU A 274 -11.35 4.31 -26.53
C GLU A 274 -12.63 3.45 -26.47
N ASN A 275 -13.75 4.07 -26.09
CA ASN A 275 -15.06 3.42 -25.98
C ASN A 275 -15.05 2.18 -25.08
N SER A 276 -14.16 2.15 -24.10
CA SER A 276 -13.98 0.98 -23.21
C SER A 276 -15.25 0.60 -22.45
N GLU A 277 -16.17 1.53 -22.21
CA GLU A 277 -17.46 1.28 -21.54
C GLU A 277 -18.34 0.25 -22.26
N ASN A 278 -18.13 0.06 -23.56
CA ASN A 278 -18.88 -0.88 -24.39
C ASN A 278 -18.27 -2.28 -24.47
N LEU A 279 -17.00 -2.41 -24.10
CA LEU A 279 -16.29 -3.69 -24.09
C LEU A 279 -16.89 -4.62 -23.03
N THR A 280 -17.09 -5.89 -23.39
CA THR A 280 -17.30 -6.92 -22.38
C THR A 280 -15.99 -7.29 -21.68
N TYR A 281 -16.03 -7.99 -20.56
CA TYR A 281 -14.81 -8.50 -19.89
C TYR A 281 -14.01 -9.38 -20.84
N ARG A 282 -14.70 -10.21 -21.64
CA ARG A 282 -14.10 -11.03 -22.68
C ARG A 282 -13.41 -10.19 -23.76
N ASP A 283 -14.07 -9.13 -24.25
CA ASP A 283 -13.49 -8.24 -25.25
C ASP A 283 -12.24 -7.56 -24.71
N PHE A 284 -12.31 -7.02 -23.49
CA PHE A 284 -11.17 -6.41 -22.81
C PHE A 284 -9.99 -7.38 -22.69
N THR A 285 -10.23 -8.62 -22.23
CA THR A 285 -9.20 -9.65 -22.14
C THR A 285 -8.60 -9.98 -23.52
N ASN A 286 -9.43 -10.04 -24.55
CA ASN A 286 -9.01 -10.36 -25.91
C ASN A 286 -8.14 -9.27 -26.57
N LEU A 287 -8.22 -8.01 -26.13
CA LEU A 287 -7.38 -6.92 -26.66
C LEU A 287 -5.87 -7.20 -26.50
N PHE A 288 -5.49 -7.97 -25.50
CA PHE A 288 -4.08 -8.23 -25.15
C PHE A 288 -3.57 -9.56 -25.71
N LEU A 289 -4.41 -10.31 -26.41
CA LEU A 289 -4.07 -11.63 -26.91
C LEU A 289 -3.76 -11.60 -28.41
N PRO A 290 -2.90 -12.54 -28.89
CA PRO A 290 -2.66 -12.69 -30.30
C PRO A 290 -3.95 -12.92 -31.10
N TYR A 291 -3.98 -12.39 -32.33
CA TYR A 291 -5.11 -12.63 -33.24
C TYR A 291 -5.20 -14.09 -33.65
N SER A 292 -6.38 -14.67 -33.49
CA SER A 292 -6.77 -15.95 -34.07
C SER A 292 -8.27 -15.89 -34.39
N PRO A 293 -8.67 -16.17 -35.64
CA PRO A 293 -10.08 -16.13 -36.05
C PRO A 293 -10.87 -17.37 -35.59
N SER A 294 -10.21 -18.46 -35.25
CA SER A 294 -10.81 -19.75 -34.95
C SER A 294 -10.80 -20.10 -33.46
N ASP A 295 -9.89 -19.51 -32.68
CA ASP A 295 -9.71 -19.89 -31.29
C ASP A 295 -10.58 -19.04 -30.34
N SER A 296 -11.13 -19.69 -29.33
CA SER A 296 -11.80 -18.96 -28.26
C SER A 296 -10.81 -18.09 -27.46
N VAL A 297 -11.30 -17.06 -26.79
CA VAL A 297 -10.45 -16.17 -25.97
C VAL A 297 -9.74 -16.97 -24.87
N GLU A 298 -10.42 -17.93 -24.26
CA GLU A 298 -9.88 -18.82 -23.25
C GLU A 298 -8.73 -19.68 -23.79
N LEU A 299 -8.89 -20.21 -25.00
CA LEU A 299 -7.85 -21.03 -25.65
C LEU A 299 -6.63 -20.15 -26.00
N LYS A 300 -6.85 -18.97 -26.58
CA LYS A 300 -5.77 -17.99 -26.84
C LYS A 300 -5.01 -17.61 -25.57
N PHE A 301 -5.76 -17.30 -24.50
CA PHE A 301 -5.18 -16.93 -23.21
C PHE A 301 -4.27 -18.04 -22.66
N ARG A 302 -4.79 -19.25 -22.59
CA ARG A 302 -4.03 -20.40 -22.08
C ARG A 302 -2.80 -20.70 -22.94
N SER A 303 -2.97 -20.78 -24.26
CA SER A 303 -1.89 -21.11 -25.20
C SER A 303 -0.79 -20.05 -25.18
N TYR A 304 -1.14 -18.74 -25.21
CA TYR A 304 -0.19 -17.65 -25.20
C TYR A 304 0.61 -17.57 -23.89
N LEU A 305 -0.04 -17.81 -22.77
CA LEU A 305 0.55 -17.72 -21.43
C LEU A 305 1.09 -19.06 -20.92
N LYS A 306 0.94 -20.14 -21.70
CA LYS A 306 1.36 -21.51 -21.36
C LYS A 306 0.77 -22.00 -20.04
N ILE A 307 -0.55 -21.85 -19.92
CA ILE A 307 -1.33 -22.29 -18.75
C ILE A 307 -2.09 -23.57 -19.12
N GLU A 308 -1.81 -24.65 -18.42
CA GLU A 308 -2.53 -25.91 -18.62
C GLU A 308 -3.96 -25.83 -18.03
N GLN A 309 -4.86 -26.68 -18.55
CA GLN A 309 -6.28 -26.63 -18.15
C GLN A 309 -6.51 -27.04 -16.69
N ASP A 310 -5.65 -27.90 -16.18
CA ASP A 310 -5.64 -28.42 -14.82
C ASP A 310 -4.69 -27.63 -13.88
N ASP A 311 -4.10 -26.52 -14.35
CA ASP A 311 -3.31 -25.64 -13.49
C ASP A 311 -4.25 -24.86 -12.56
N VAL A 312 -4.05 -24.98 -11.25
CA VAL A 312 -4.80 -24.20 -10.20
C VAL A 312 -4.83 -22.69 -10.50
N MET A 313 -3.82 -22.19 -11.21
CA MET A 313 -3.79 -20.79 -11.64
C MET A 313 -4.90 -20.46 -12.64
N TRP A 314 -5.32 -21.43 -13.48
CA TRP A 314 -6.42 -21.24 -14.42
C TRP A 314 -7.75 -20.93 -13.71
N ASP A 315 -8.04 -21.62 -12.63
CA ASP A 315 -9.25 -21.43 -11.85
C ASP A 315 -9.34 -20.02 -11.24
N LYS A 316 -8.18 -19.41 -10.91
CA LYS A 316 -8.13 -18.01 -10.44
C LYS A 316 -8.69 -17.02 -11.47
N PHE A 317 -8.41 -17.24 -12.75
CA PHE A 317 -8.91 -16.37 -13.83
C PHE A 317 -10.38 -16.63 -14.14
N LEU A 318 -10.84 -17.88 -14.04
CA LEU A 318 -12.26 -18.21 -14.15
C LEU A 318 -13.08 -17.57 -13.03
N GLU A 319 -12.58 -17.59 -11.80
CA GLU A 319 -13.23 -16.95 -10.65
C GLU A 319 -13.44 -15.45 -10.84
N LEU A 320 -12.48 -14.76 -11.49
CA LEU A 320 -12.59 -13.32 -11.80
C LEU A 320 -13.56 -12.99 -12.93
N ASP A 321 -14.10 -14.01 -13.59
CA ASP A 321 -15.07 -13.86 -14.69
C ASP A 321 -14.55 -13.02 -15.87
N ILE A 322 -13.24 -12.98 -16.08
CA ILE A 322 -12.58 -12.14 -17.11
C ILE A 322 -12.90 -12.55 -18.55
N PHE A 323 -13.55 -13.69 -18.73
CA PHE A 323 -14.00 -14.21 -20.03
C PHE A 323 -15.50 -14.01 -20.26
N ASN A 324 -16.19 -13.25 -19.42
CA ASN A 324 -17.63 -13.04 -19.53
C ASN A 324 -17.99 -12.27 -20.83
N PRO A 325 -18.84 -12.88 -21.71
CA PRO A 325 -19.14 -12.28 -23.02
C PRO A 325 -20.26 -11.24 -22.98
N THR A 326 -20.89 -11.00 -21.84
CA THR A 326 -22.04 -10.09 -21.71
C THR A 326 -21.82 -8.95 -20.74
N LYS A 327 -20.98 -9.16 -19.74
CA LYS A 327 -20.70 -8.17 -18.71
C LYS A 327 -19.78 -7.08 -19.24
N LYS A 328 -20.25 -5.84 -19.24
CA LYS A 328 -19.51 -4.68 -19.75
C LYS A 328 -18.64 -4.05 -18.67
N THR A 329 -17.52 -3.45 -19.08
CA THR A 329 -16.63 -2.71 -18.18
C THR A 329 -17.30 -1.47 -17.60
N GLY A 330 -18.19 -0.79 -18.39
CA GLY A 330 -18.92 0.40 -17.96
C GLY A 330 -18.05 1.65 -17.75
N LEU A 331 -16.76 1.58 -17.99
CA LEU A 331 -15.80 2.67 -17.75
C LEU A 331 -15.42 3.34 -19.06
N LYS A 332 -15.76 4.63 -19.21
CA LYS A 332 -15.53 5.39 -20.44
C LYS A 332 -14.05 5.81 -20.56
N ASN A 333 -13.45 5.48 -21.71
CA ASN A 333 -12.07 5.85 -22.04
C ASN A 333 -11.10 5.57 -20.88
N ALA A 334 -11.22 4.39 -20.27
CA ALA A 334 -10.43 4.02 -19.12
C ALA A 334 -9.07 3.41 -19.52
N THR A 335 -8.11 3.48 -18.61
CA THR A 335 -6.82 2.77 -18.78
C THR A 335 -6.99 1.27 -18.53
N PRO A 336 -6.13 0.40 -19.09
CA PRO A 336 -6.12 -1.02 -18.76
C PRO A 336 -6.18 -1.29 -17.26
N ALA A 337 -5.35 -0.59 -16.49
CA ALA A 337 -5.29 -0.73 -15.04
C ALA A 337 -6.59 -0.33 -14.32
N GLN A 338 -7.33 0.68 -14.83
CA GLN A 338 -8.63 1.07 -14.27
C GLN A 338 -9.68 -0.01 -14.52
N ILE A 339 -9.70 -0.59 -15.72
CA ILE A 339 -10.63 -1.67 -16.06
C ILE A 339 -10.31 -2.92 -15.23
N LEU A 340 -9.04 -3.32 -15.17
CA LEU A 340 -8.62 -4.46 -14.34
C LEU A 340 -9.01 -4.23 -12.87
N GLN A 341 -8.75 -3.04 -12.30
CA GLN A 341 -9.15 -2.70 -10.95
C GLN A 341 -10.67 -2.89 -10.73
N SER A 342 -11.49 -2.45 -11.66
CA SER A 342 -12.95 -2.59 -11.58
C SER A 342 -13.37 -4.06 -11.53
N ILE A 343 -12.80 -4.89 -12.42
CA ILE A 343 -13.06 -6.33 -12.48
C ILE A 343 -12.67 -7.00 -11.14
N LEU A 344 -11.46 -6.72 -10.66
CA LEU A 344 -10.96 -7.29 -9.40
C LEU A 344 -11.82 -6.86 -8.20
N SER A 345 -12.28 -5.61 -8.17
CA SER A 345 -13.06 -5.06 -7.06
C SER A 345 -14.36 -5.82 -6.80
N GLU A 346 -14.91 -6.48 -7.79
CA GLU A 346 -16.14 -7.30 -7.62
C GLU A 346 -15.92 -8.51 -6.73
N LYS A 347 -14.71 -9.08 -6.76
CA LYS A 347 -14.37 -10.28 -5.98
C LYS A 347 -13.47 -9.98 -4.78
N TRP A 348 -12.77 -8.86 -4.81
CA TRP A 348 -11.76 -8.53 -3.81
C TRP A 348 -12.17 -7.42 -2.85
N THR A 349 -13.40 -6.92 -2.92
CA THR A 349 -13.91 -5.99 -1.91
C THR A 349 -14.21 -6.75 -0.62
N LEU A 350 -13.79 -6.20 0.52
CA LEU A 350 -14.13 -6.73 1.83
C LEU A 350 -15.64 -6.62 2.06
N GLU A 351 -16.25 -7.70 2.52
CA GLU A 351 -17.61 -7.70 3.05
C GLU A 351 -17.66 -7.14 4.47
N ALA A 352 -18.86 -6.91 5.00
CA ALA A 352 -19.05 -6.22 6.28
C ALA A 352 -18.26 -6.84 7.44
N ASP A 353 -18.27 -8.17 7.53
CA ASP A 353 -17.65 -8.93 8.62
C ASP A 353 -16.24 -9.46 8.26
N ASP A 354 -15.76 -9.14 7.06
CA ASP A 354 -14.43 -9.56 6.63
C ASP A 354 -13.34 -8.89 7.45
N LYS A 355 -12.35 -9.68 7.81
CA LYS A 355 -11.14 -9.25 8.50
C LYS A 355 -9.96 -9.29 7.54
N ASP A 356 -9.21 -8.23 7.54
CA ASP A 356 -7.88 -8.20 6.94
C ASP A 356 -6.81 -8.63 7.94
N MET A 357 -5.60 -8.77 7.44
CA MET A 357 -4.43 -9.13 8.23
C MET A 357 -3.19 -8.42 7.70
N ILE A 358 -2.40 -7.86 8.59
CA ILE A 358 -1.05 -7.38 8.29
C ILE A 358 -0.05 -8.46 8.72
N VAL A 359 0.89 -8.76 7.84
CA VAL A 359 2.05 -9.60 8.14
C VAL A 359 3.31 -8.79 7.88
N MET A 360 4.17 -8.71 8.87
CA MET A 360 5.49 -8.09 8.78
C MET A 360 6.54 -9.03 9.37
N GLN A 361 7.70 -9.13 8.72
CA GLN A 361 8.86 -9.85 9.24
C GLN A 361 10.14 -9.10 8.89
N HIS A 362 11.01 -8.94 9.88
CA HIS A 362 12.39 -8.50 9.69
C HIS A 362 13.35 -9.64 9.99
N LYS A 363 14.41 -9.74 9.19
CA LYS A 363 15.52 -10.65 9.41
C LYS A 363 16.80 -9.84 9.53
N PHE A 364 17.56 -10.10 10.58
CA PHE A 364 18.83 -9.44 10.88
C PHE A 364 19.90 -10.48 10.99
N GLY A 365 20.94 -10.40 10.17
CA GLY A 365 22.17 -11.17 10.30
C GLY A 365 23.30 -10.25 10.78
N TYR A 366 24.04 -10.64 11.79
CA TYR A 366 25.15 -9.85 12.33
C TYR A 366 26.28 -10.73 12.85
N GLU A 367 27.45 -10.14 12.99
CA GLU A 367 28.64 -10.75 13.55
C GLU A 367 29.01 -10.07 14.86
N LEU A 368 29.17 -10.86 15.92
CA LEU A 368 29.64 -10.45 17.22
C LEU A 368 30.68 -11.44 17.70
N ASP A 369 31.85 -10.99 18.17
CA ASP A 369 32.95 -11.81 18.63
C ASP A 369 33.36 -12.91 17.64
N ASN A 370 33.41 -12.59 16.35
CA ASN A 370 33.66 -13.50 15.21
C ASN A 370 32.64 -14.64 15.05
N GLN A 371 31.47 -14.52 15.68
CA GLN A 371 30.35 -15.46 15.50
C GLN A 371 29.21 -14.81 14.77
N LYS A 372 28.59 -15.56 13.86
CA LYS A 372 27.40 -15.13 13.12
C LYS A 372 26.14 -15.44 13.91
N HIS A 373 25.29 -14.46 14.01
CA HIS A 373 23.99 -14.52 14.68
C HIS A 373 22.88 -14.09 13.75
N GLN A 374 21.67 -14.55 14.02
CA GLN A 374 20.46 -14.15 13.32
C GLN A 374 19.36 -13.81 14.32
N ILE A 375 18.58 -12.77 14.02
CA ILE A 375 17.35 -12.43 14.71
C ILE A 375 16.24 -12.35 13.66
N GLU A 376 15.09 -12.93 13.98
CA GLU A 376 13.85 -12.73 13.24
C GLU A 376 12.83 -12.03 14.15
N SER A 377 12.19 -10.99 13.63
CA SER A 377 11.13 -10.27 14.33
C SER A 377 9.90 -10.26 13.45
N SER A 378 8.79 -10.76 13.95
CA SER A 378 7.54 -10.86 13.20
C SER A 378 6.40 -10.16 13.91
N MET A 379 5.52 -9.53 13.13
CA MET A 379 4.27 -8.93 13.59
C MET A 379 3.13 -9.44 12.72
N VAL A 380 2.06 -9.91 13.36
CA VAL A 380 0.80 -10.24 12.71
C VAL A 380 -0.32 -9.53 13.43
N ILE A 381 -1.07 -8.70 12.72
CA ILE A 381 -2.22 -7.94 13.24
C ILE A 381 -3.43 -8.31 12.40
N LYS A 382 -4.57 -8.57 13.03
CA LYS A 382 -5.86 -8.76 12.36
C LYS A 382 -6.78 -7.56 12.57
N GLY A 383 -7.57 -7.26 11.57
CA GLY A 383 -8.69 -6.35 11.67
C GLY A 383 -9.85 -6.94 12.48
N ASP A 384 -10.80 -6.09 12.84
CA ASP A 384 -12.03 -6.52 13.51
C ASP A 384 -13.15 -6.79 12.48
N ASP A 385 -13.24 -5.90 11.48
CA ASP A 385 -14.22 -5.88 10.40
C ASP A 385 -13.72 -4.99 9.24
N GLN A 386 -14.56 -4.74 8.23
CA GLN A 386 -14.22 -3.87 7.09
C GLN A 386 -13.98 -2.39 7.47
N THR A 387 -14.40 -1.94 8.67
CA THR A 387 -14.24 -0.56 9.15
C THR A 387 -12.98 -0.40 9.98
N TYR A 388 -12.77 -1.30 10.93
CA TYR A 388 -11.58 -1.32 11.80
C TYR A 388 -10.59 -2.38 11.32
N THR A 389 -10.11 -2.15 10.11
CA THR A 389 -9.16 -3.06 9.45
C THR A 389 -7.81 -3.08 10.18
N ALA A 390 -7.02 -4.14 9.98
CA ALA A 390 -5.63 -4.18 10.44
C ALA A 390 -4.82 -3.03 9.83
N MET A 391 -5.07 -2.68 8.56
CA MET A 391 -4.46 -1.53 7.88
C MET A 391 -4.85 -0.20 8.54
N ALA A 392 -6.06 -0.06 9.06
CA ALA A 392 -6.47 1.17 9.77
C ALA A 392 -5.90 1.25 11.19
N LYS A 393 -5.56 0.09 11.81
CA LYS A 393 -4.95 0.02 13.15
C LYS A 393 -3.45 0.28 13.12
N THR A 394 -2.81 0.00 11.99
CA THR A 394 -1.36 0.13 11.79
C THR A 394 -1.00 1.36 10.96
#